data_b761a4c8546a5a41897f95504e3eb18e
#
_entry.id   b761a4c8546a5a41897f95504e3eb18e
#
_cell.length_a   1.000
_cell.length_b   1.000
_cell.length_c   1.000
_cell.angle_alpha   90.00
_cell.angle_beta   90.00
_cell.angle_gamma   90.00
#
_symmetry.space_group_name_H-M   'P 1'
#
loop_
_entity.id
_entity.type
_entity.pdbx_description
1 polymer ?
#
loop_
_entity_poly.entity_id
_entity_poly.type
_entity_poly.pdbx_seq_one_letter_code
_entity_poly.pdbx_strand_id
1 'polypeptide(L)'
;DRLTIKLIEVDVHDYRKWTVNGVRILTNRYRYVPEKFKTRYDATITITYDDKSKCSLEGRVRHSGDEKDHIDQLDNSITQSLDIHLKNGNIRGITKFKLLRPNTRGNLEDEIFITEILRNLNYLAPRTIKVKARVNKVTSTMLFQEKAAKEMLEFNNRREGPILEVMRGFLEN
;
A
#
# COMPACT_ATOMS: atom_id res chain seq x y z
N ASP A 1 -17.75 14.41 -11.55
CA ASP A 1 -16.68 13.76 -12.35
C ASP A 1 -15.63 13.22 -11.40
N ARG A 2 -15.44 11.89 -11.43
CA ARG A 2 -14.47 11.23 -10.55
C ARG A 2 -13.20 11.02 -11.36
N LEU A 3 -12.21 11.92 -11.21
CA LEU A 3 -10.89 11.74 -11.78
C LEU A 3 -10.33 10.36 -11.43
N THR A 4 -9.90 9.62 -12.44
CA THR A 4 -9.33 8.30 -12.26
C THR A 4 -7.82 8.41 -12.02
N ILE A 5 -7.31 7.69 -11.04
CA ILE A 5 -5.88 7.64 -10.77
C ILE A 5 -5.20 6.86 -11.90
N LYS A 6 -4.30 7.52 -12.62
CA LYS A 6 -3.52 6.95 -13.72
C LYS A 6 -2.19 6.39 -13.25
N LEU A 7 -1.51 7.10 -12.35
CA LEU A 7 -0.20 6.73 -11.85
C LEU A 7 -0.01 7.26 -10.43
N ILE A 8 0.58 6.45 -9.57
CA ILE A 8 1.08 6.85 -8.25
C ILE A 8 2.60 6.71 -8.26
N GLU A 9 3.30 7.81 -8.05
CA GLU A 9 4.74 7.84 -7.94
C GLU A 9 5.14 8.00 -6.48
N VAL A 10 6.06 7.18 -6.02
CA VAL A 10 6.57 7.19 -4.64
C VAL A 10 8.08 7.39 -4.70
N ASP A 11 8.53 8.58 -4.37
CA ASP A 11 9.94 8.94 -4.34
C ASP A 11 10.44 8.99 -2.89
N VAL A 12 11.18 7.95 -2.49
CA VAL A 12 11.73 7.82 -1.15
C VAL A 12 12.98 8.70 -1.03
N HIS A 13 13.01 9.61 -0.05
CA HIS A 13 14.06 10.63 0.07
C HIS A 13 15.43 9.98 0.35
N ASP A 14 15.52 9.00 1.24
CA ASP A 14 16.75 8.25 1.49
C ASP A 14 16.77 6.93 0.70
N TYR A 15 16.85 7.05 -0.62
CA TYR A 15 16.85 5.90 -1.53
C TYR A 15 17.94 4.86 -1.19
N ARG A 16 19.13 5.30 -0.77
CA ARG A 16 20.23 4.40 -0.44
C ARG A 16 19.88 3.51 0.75
N LYS A 17 19.40 4.10 1.85
CA LYS A 17 18.99 3.32 3.02
C LYS A 17 17.80 2.42 2.72
N TRP A 18 16.85 2.91 1.93
CA TRP A 18 15.70 2.13 1.46
C TRP A 18 16.14 0.88 0.71
N THR A 19 17.04 1.03 -0.28
CA THR A 19 17.55 -0.10 -1.08
C THR A 19 18.31 -1.10 -0.21
N VAL A 20 19.20 -0.62 0.66
CA VAL A 20 19.96 -1.47 1.60
C VAL A 20 19.01 -2.25 2.51
N ASN A 21 17.95 -1.60 2.99
CA ASN A 21 16.93 -2.29 3.81
C ASN A 21 16.21 -3.38 3.02
N GLY A 22 15.82 -3.11 1.77
CA GLY A 22 15.23 -4.11 0.87
C GLY A 22 16.14 -5.33 0.66
N VAL A 23 17.43 -5.11 0.41
CA VAL A 23 18.40 -6.20 0.30
C VAL A 23 18.47 -7.00 1.60
N ARG A 24 18.50 -6.34 2.76
CA ARG A 24 18.52 -7.02 4.08
C ARG A 24 17.28 -7.88 4.30
N ILE A 25 16.12 -7.44 3.85
CA ILE A 25 14.88 -8.24 3.90
C ILE A 25 15.02 -9.49 3.04
N LEU A 26 15.46 -9.34 1.79
CA LEU A 26 15.63 -10.47 0.86
C LEU A 26 16.64 -11.50 1.36
N THR A 27 17.79 -11.05 1.87
CA THR A 27 18.91 -11.92 2.29
C THR A 27 18.75 -12.45 3.72
N ASN A 28 17.80 -11.97 4.49
CA ASN A 28 17.51 -12.47 5.83
C ASN A 28 17.16 -13.98 5.78
N ARG A 29 17.63 -14.74 6.77
CA ARG A 29 17.40 -16.19 6.87
C ARG A 29 15.95 -16.60 7.24
N TYR A 30 15.20 -15.68 7.85
CA TYR A 30 13.82 -15.97 8.29
C TYR A 30 12.82 -15.82 7.15
N ARG A 31 11.77 -16.63 7.16
CA ARG A 31 10.62 -16.49 6.25
C ARG A 31 9.90 -15.17 6.49
N TYR A 32 9.74 -14.81 7.76
CA TYR A 32 9.07 -13.58 8.17
C TYR A 32 10.01 -12.38 8.17
N VAL A 33 9.48 -11.21 7.88
CA VAL A 33 10.20 -9.94 7.90
C VAL A 33 10.22 -9.40 9.32
N PRO A 34 11.39 -9.38 10.00
CA PRO A 34 11.51 -8.85 11.35
C PRO A 34 11.10 -7.38 11.42
N GLU A 35 10.48 -6.97 12.53
CA GLU A 35 10.01 -5.59 12.76
C GLU A 35 11.10 -4.53 12.58
N LYS A 36 12.36 -4.83 12.92
CA LYS A 36 13.49 -3.93 12.72
C LYS A 36 13.72 -3.50 11.27
N PHE A 37 13.20 -4.27 10.30
CA PHE A 37 13.27 -3.94 8.87
C PHE A 37 12.03 -3.19 8.37
N LYS A 38 10.99 -3.06 9.17
CA LYS A 38 9.78 -2.31 8.84
C LYS A 38 9.89 -0.83 9.19
N THR A 39 11.09 -0.27 9.08
CA THR A 39 11.38 1.15 9.30
C THR A 39 10.63 2.02 8.30
N ARG A 40 10.11 3.16 8.76
CA ARG A 40 9.46 4.17 7.91
C ARG A 40 10.47 5.18 7.39
N TYR A 41 10.35 5.49 6.12
CA TYR A 41 11.15 6.48 5.40
C TYR A 41 10.25 7.63 4.94
N ASP A 42 10.77 8.83 4.92
CA ASP A 42 10.08 9.97 4.32
C ASP A 42 10.09 9.85 2.80
N ALA A 43 8.98 10.23 2.19
CA ALA A 43 8.77 10.12 0.75
C ALA A 43 7.82 11.19 0.24
N THR A 44 8.00 11.58 -1.01
CA THR A 44 7.03 12.37 -1.77
C THR A 44 6.16 11.42 -2.59
N ILE A 45 4.85 11.56 -2.48
CA ILE A 45 3.85 10.77 -3.19
C ILE A 45 3.17 11.68 -4.22
N THR A 46 3.38 11.41 -5.50
CA THR A 46 2.76 12.17 -6.59
C THR A 46 1.70 11.33 -7.27
N ILE A 47 0.48 11.84 -7.32
CA ILE A 47 -0.66 11.23 -7.99
C ILE A 47 -0.86 11.95 -9.32
N THR A 48 -0.90 11.20 -10.42
CA THR A 48 -1.30 11.70 -11.73
C THR A 48 -2.66 11.13 -12.07
N TYR A 49 -3.60 12.01 -12.43
CA TYR A 49 -4.95 11.64 -12.81
C TYR A 49 -5.10 11.50 -14.33
N ASP A 50 -6.25 11.03 -14.79
CA ASP A 50 -6.58 10.81 -16.21
C ASP A 50 -6.59 12.11 -17.03
N ASP A 51 -6.99 13.24 -16.43
CA ASP A 51 -6.92 14.58 -17.00
C ASP A 51 -5.50 15.18 -17.04
N LYS A 52 -4.48 14.39 -16.65
CA LYS A 52 -3.07 14.77 -16.51
C LYS A 52 -2.77 15.75 -15.36
N SER A 53 -3.74 16.12 -14.55
CA SER A 53 -3.47 16.88 -13.33
C SER A 53 -2.62 16.06 -12.36
N LYS A 54 -1.81 16.75 -11.56
CA LYS A 54 -0.91 16.13 -10.58
C LYS A 54 -1.11 16.75 -9.21
N CYS A 55 -1.02 15.91 -8.20
CA CYS A 55 -1.00 16.30 -6.80
C CYS A 55 0.19 15.65 -6.13
N SER A 56 1.04 16.42 -5.45
CA SER A 56 2.18 15.90 -4.69
C SER A 56 1.95 16.09 -3.21
N LEU A 57 2.13 15.03 -2.45
CA LEU A 57 1.87 14.95 -1.00
C LEU A 57 3.11 14.39 -0.31
N GLU A 58 3.38 14.88 0.89
CA GLU A 58 4.40 14.31 1.76
C GLU A 58 3.85 13.14 2.57
N GLY A 59 4.65 12.11 2.74
CA GLY A 59 4.26 10.92 3.47
C GLY A 59 5.42 10.14 4.07
N ARG A 60 5.07 9.05 4.71
CA ARG A 60 6.00 8.04 5.21
C ARG A 60 5.67 6.69 4.62
N VAL A 61 6.67 6.02 4.12
CA VAL A 61 6.54 4.69 3.52
C VAL A 61 7.38 3.66 4.29
N ARG A 62 6.89 2.44 4.36
CA ARG A 62 7.65 1.30 4.84
C ARG A 62 7.32 0.07 3.99
N HIS A 63 8.15 -0.96 4.10
CA HIS A 63 7.80 -2.28 3.60
C HIS A 63 6.48 -2.75 4.21
N SER A 64 5.60 -3.30 3.38
CA SER A 64 4.34 -3.92 3.79
C SER A 64 4.40 -5.43 3.59
N GLY A 65 3.84 -6.17 4.55
CA GLY A 65 3.81 -7.62 4.56
C GLY A 65 4.67 -8.20 5.69
N ASP A 66 4.25 -9.35 6.16
CA ASP A 66 4.92 -10.07 7.23
C ASP A 66 5.84 -11.15 6.67
N GLU A 67 5.59 -11.59 5.44
CA GLU A 67 6.38 -12.59 4.73
C GLU A 67 7.19 -11.96 3.58
N LYS A 68 8.19 -12.68 3.09
CA LYS A 68 9.08 -12.23 2.01
C LYS A 68 8.46 -12.22 0.63
N ASP A 69 7.30 -12.85 0.45
CA ASP A 69 6.54 -12.81 -0.81
C ASP A 69 6.13 -11.38 -1.22
N HIS A 70 6.10 -10.47 -0.26
CA HIS A 70 5.85 -9.04 -0.48
C HIS A 70 7.06 -8.25 -1.04
N ILE A 71 8.20 -8.89 -1.23
CA ILE A 71 9.40 -8.27 -1.82
C ILE A 71 10.05 -9.22 -2.81
N ASP A 72 10.54 -8.70 -3.92
CA ASP A 72 11.18 -9.49 -4.97
C ASP A 72 12.21 -8.67 -5.72
N GLN A 73 13.10 -9.36 -6.39
CA GLN A 73 14.07 -8.75 -7.29
C GLN A 73 13.61 -9.00 -8.73
N LEU A 74 13.35 -7.92 -9.46
CA LEU A 74 13.00 -7.94 -10.87
C LEU A 74 14.01 -7.06 -11.63
N ASP A 75 14.68 -7.61 -12.63
CA ASP A 75 15.61 -6.88 -13.52
C ASP A 75 16.59 -5.96 -12.76
N ASN A 76 17.33 -6.51 -11.79
CA ASN A 76 18.24 -5.80 -10.90
C ASN A 76 17.61 -4.69 -10.03
N SER A 77 16.30 -4.66 -9.96
CA SER A 77 15.53 -3.71 -9.13
C SER A 77 14.71 -4.44 -8.07
N ILE A 78 14.59 -3.84 -6.90
CA ILE A 78 13.76 -4.39 -5.83
C ILE A 78 12.34 -3.82 -5.96
N THR A 79 11.37 -4.72 -6.11
CA THR A 79 9.95 -4.41 -6.05
C THR A 79 9.37 -4.90 -4.73
N GLN A 80 8.55 -4.09 -4.08
CA GLN A 80 8.00 -4.45 -2.78
C GLN A 80 6.62 -3.83 -2.55
N SER A 81 5.82 -4.52 -1.75
CA SER A 81 4.58 -3.95 -1.23
C SER A 81 4.88 -2.85 -0.21
N LEU A 82 4.10 -1.77 -0.24
CA LEU A 82 4.29 -0.58 0.58
C LEU A 82 3.13 -0.33 1.52
N ASP A 83 3.43 0.13 2.71
CA ASP A 83 2.49 0.73 3.66
C ASP A 83 2.78 2.24 3.74
N ILE A 84 1.84 3.05 3.29
CA ILE A 84 2.00 4.49 3.09
C ILE A 84 1.05 5.25 4.03
N HIS A 85 1.61 6.23 4.74
CA HIS A 85 0.87 7.20 5.55
C HIS A 85 1.18 8.60 5.05
N LEU A 86 0.18 9.32 4.59
CA LEU A 86 0.31 10.72 4.20
C LEU A 86 0.48 11.60 5.45
N LYS A 87 1.36 12.57 5.38
CA LYS A 87 1.56 13.58 6.43
C LYS A 87 0.63 14.77 6.26
N ASN A 88 0.30 15.06 5.00
CA ASN A 88 -0.58 16.16 4.60
C ASN A 88 -1.51 15.71 3.49
N GLY A 89 -2.68 16.32 3.40
CA GLY A 89 -3.67 16.01 2.37
C GLY A 89 -4.20 14.58 2.41
N ASN A 90 -4.89 14.22 1.35
CA ASN A 90 -5.49 12.89 1.19
C ASN A 90 -5.67 12.54 -0.29
N ILE A 91 -5.87 11.27 -0.59
CA ILE A 91 -6.27 10.75 -1.90
C ILE A 91 -7.73 10.30 -1.77
N ARG A 92 -8.68 11.12 -2.22
CA ARG A 92 -10.13 10.85 -2.11
C ARG A 92 -10.56 10.54 -0.66
N GLY A 93 -10.07 11.30 0.30
CA GLY A 93 -10.33 11.09 1.71
C GLY A 93 -9.50 9.97 2.36
N ILE A 94 -8.57 9.33 1.65
CA ILE A 94 -7.69 8.30 2.17
C ILE A 94 -6.35 8.92 2.57
N THR A 95 -5.94 8.75 3.83
CA THR A 95 -4.67 9.21 4.36
C THR A 95 -3.67 8.08 4.59
N LYS A 96 -4.16 6.83 4.69
CA LYS A 96 -3.35 5.62 4.90
C LYS A 96 -3.78 4.53 3.94
N PHE A 97 -2.83 4.00 3.19
CA PHE A 97 -3.09 2.97 2.20
C PHE A 97 -1.88 2.04 1.99
N LYS A 98 -2.13 0.94 1.32
CA LYS A 98 -1.10 0.01 0.87
C LYS A 98 -1.01 0.03 -0.65
N LEU A 99 0.19 -0.12 -1.17
CA LEU A 99 0.42 -0.52 -2.55
C LEU A 99 0.94 -1.96 -2.51
N LEU A 100 0.13 -2.90 -2.94
CA LEU A 100 0.42 -4.32 -2.83
C LEU A 100 0.84 -4.89 -4.19
N ARG A 101 1.86 -5.73 -4.18
CA ARG A 101 2.28 -6.48 -5.36
C ARG A 101 1.18 -7.47 -5.75
N PRO A 102 0.94 -7.68 -7.06
CA PRO A 102 -0.10 -8.59 -7.54
C PRO A 102 0.01 -10.00 -6.94
N ASN A 103 1.21 -10.56 -6.96
CA ASN A 103 1.47 -11.95 -6.58
C ASN A 103 1.27 -12.25 -5.08
N THR A 104 1.05 -11.23 -4.25
CA THR A 104 0.84 -11.41 -2.81
C THR A 104 -0.62 -11.59 -2.42
N ARG A 105 -1.54 -11.47 -3.38
CA ARG A 105 -2.99 -11.49 -3.17
C ARG A 105 -3.71 -12.43 -4.14
N GLY A 106 -3.02 -13.47 -4.62
CA GLY A 106 -3.59 -14.37 -5.60
C GLY A 106 -3.92 -13.65 -6.90
N ASN A 107 -5.19 -13.52 -7.23
CA ASN A 107 -5.67 -12.74 -8.36
C ASN A 107 -6.08 -11.34 -7.88
N LEU A 108 -5.47 -10.28 -8.44
CA LEU A 108 -5.80 -8.89 -8.11
C LEU A 108 -7.28 -8.55 -8.28
N GLU A 109 -7.89 -9.14 -9.28
CA GLU A 109 -9.27 -8.84 -9.67
C GLU A 109 -10.26 -9.41 -8.66
N ASP A 110 -9.93 -10.54 -8.04
CA ASP A 110 -10.77 -11.15 -7.00
C ASP A 110 -10.82 -10.27 -5.74
N GLU A 111 -9.69 -9.69 -5.34
CA GLU A 111 -9.65 -8.77 -4.18
C GLU A 111 -10.51 -7.51 -4.43
N ILE A 112 -10.41 -6.94 -5.64
CA ILE A 112 -11.23 -5.78 -6.03
C ILE A 112 -12.71 -6.17 -6.04
N PHE A 113 -13.03 -7.29 -6.67
CA PHE A 113 -14.40 -7.77 -6.80
C PHE A 113 -15.05 -8.03 -5.45
N ILE A 114 -14.36 -8.75 -4.56
CA ILE A 114 -14.88 -9.07 -3.21
C ILE A 114 -15.08 -7.80 -2.40
N THR A 115 -14.11 -6.88 -2.38
CA THR A 115 -14.25 -5.63 -1.62
C THR A 115 -15.38 -4.75 -2.16
N GLU A 116 -15.61 -4.77 -3.47
CA GLU A 116 -16.72 -4.06 -4.10
C GLU A 116 -18.07 -4.69 -3.72
N ILE A 117 -18.20 -6.02 -3.78
CA ILE A 117 -19.41 -6.73 -3.35
C ILE A 117 -19.72 -6.42 -1.87
N LEU A 118 -18.74 -6.53 -0.99
CA LEU A 118 -18.94 -6.28 0.44
C LEU A 118 -19.45 -4.86 0.68
N ARG A 119 -18.91 -3.84 -0.01
CA ARG A 119 -19.40 -2.47 0.10
C ARG A 119 -20.81 -2.30 -0.42
N ASN A 120 -21.15 -2.93 -1.55
CA ASN A 120 -22.50 -2.89 -2.11
C ASN A 120 -23.53 -3.59 -1.19
N LEU A 121 -23.10 -4.59 -0.44
CA LEU A 121 -23.90 -5.24 0.60
C LEU A 121 -23.87 -4.48 1.94
N ASN A 122 -23.32 -3.26 1.95
CA ASN A 122 -23.22 -2.40 3.14
C ASN A 122 -22.35 -2.98 4.28
N TYR A 123 -21.41 -3.87 3.95
CA TYR A 123 -20.34 -4.27 4.87
C TYR A 123 -19.17 -3.28 4.83
N LEU A 124 -18.45 -3.18 5.93
CA LEU A 124 -17.24 -2.38 6.01
C LEU A 124 -16.11 -3.08 5.25
N ALA A 125 -15.71 -2.51 4.12
CA ALA A 125 -14.63 -3.03 3.31
C ALA A 125 -13.77 -1.90 2.74
N PRO A 126 -12.44 -2.10 2.57
CA PRO A 126 -11.55 -1.09 2.05
C PRO A 126 -11.85 -0.76 0.58
N ARG A 127 -11.60 0.48 0.20
CA ARG A 127 -11.57 0.86 -1.22
C ARG A 127 -10.32 0.25 -1.85
N THR A 128 -10.52 -0.54 -2.89
CA THR A 128 -9.45 -1.31 -3.53
C THR A 128 -9.52 -1.10 -5.04
N ILE A 129 -8.41 -0.67 -5.65
CA ILE A 129 -8.32 -0.45 -7.09
C ILE A 129 -6.95 -0.87 -7.63
N LYS A 130 -6.94 -1.26 -8.90
CA LYS A 130 -5.71 -1.53 -9.66
C LYS A 130 -5.13 -0.21 -10.16
N VAL A 131 -3.84 0.02 -9.90
CA VAL A 131 -3.14 1.25 -10.32
C VAL A 131 -1.78 0.93 -10.91
N LYS A 132 -1.28 1.80 -11.80
CA LYS A 132 0.15 1.84 -12.08
C LYS A 132 0.84 2.58 -10.94
N ALA A 133 1.93 2.01 -10.43
CA ALA A 133 2.74 2.66 -9.41
C ALA A 133 4.21 2.67 -9.84
N ARG A 134 4.89 3.78 -9.59
CA ARG A 134 6.34 3.93 -9.77
C ARG A 134 6.96 4.19 -8.41
N VAL A 135 7.72 3.22 -7.92
CA VAL A 135 8.47 3.35 -6.65
C VAL A 135 9.92 3.68 -6.99
N ASN A 136 10.33 4.89 -6.69
CA ASN A 136 11.57 5.47 -7.19
C ASN A 136 11.66 5.34 -8.72
N LYS A 137 12.42 4.37 -9.24
CA LYS A 137 12.60 4.18 -10.69
C LYS A 137 11.87 2.96 -11.26
N VAL A 138 11.25 2.16 -10.41
CA VAL A 138 10.61 0.90 -10.81
C VAL A 138 9.12 1.09 -10.98
N THR A 139 8.62 0.86 -12.20
CA THR A 139 7.19 0.93 -12.51
C THR A 139 6.59 -0.47 -12.53
N SER A 140 5.49 -0.65 -11.84
CA SER A 140 4.74 -1.91 -11.82
C SER A 140 3.23 -1.66 -11.69
N THR A 141 2.43 -2.65 -12.02
CA THR A 141 1.00 -2.66 -11.65
C THR A 141 0.89 -3.12 -10.20
N MET A 142 0.14 -2.37 -9.40
CA MET A 142 -0.06 -2.66 -7.98
C MET A 142 -1.53 -2.52 -7.61
N LEU A 143 -1.89 -3.12 -6.49
CA LEU A 143 -3.18 -2.93 -5.88
C LEU A 143 -3.08 -1.78 -4.87
N PHE A 144 -3.80 -0.70 -5.12
CA PHE A 144 -4.02 0.34 -4.12
C PHE A 144 -5.15 -0.11 -3.21
N GLN A 145 -4.89 -0.22 -1.92
CA GLN A 145 -5.86 -0.63 -0.93
C GLN A 145 -5.85 0.32 0.26
N GLU A 146 -7.02 0.89 0.56
CA GLU A 146 -7.23 1.69 1.76
C GLU A 146 -6.92 0.87 3.01
N LYS A 147 -6.30 1.49 4.02
CA LYS A 147 -6.14 0.85 5.32
C LYS A 147 -7.39 1.06 6.18
N ALA A 148 -7.65 0.08 7.02
CA ALA A 148 -8.64 0.19 8.08
C ALA A 148 -8.25 1.32 9.05
N ALA A 149 -8.86 2.48 8.86
CA ALA A 149 -8.65 3.71 9.62
C ALA A 149 -9.98 4.45 9.75
N LYS A 150 -10.01 5.52 10.55
CA LYS A 150 -11.25 6.27 10.77
C LYS A 150 -11.88 6.79 9.47
N GLU A 151 -11.05 7.16 8.49
CA GLU A 151 -11.50 7.66 7.20
C GLU A 151 -12.34 6.61 6.43
N MET A 152 -12.05 5.33 6.63
CA MET A 152 -12.86 4.24 6.07
C MET A 152 -14.24 4.17 6.75
N LEU A 153 -14.32 4.41 8.06
CA LEU A 153 -15.60 4.49 8.78
C LEU A 153 -16.43 5.68 8.29
N GLU A 154 -15.81 6.85 8.21
CA GLU A 154 -16.44 8.09 7.73
C GLU A 154 -16.98 7.93 6.30
N PHE A 155 -16.18 7.34 5.40
CA PHE A 155 -16.60 7.08 4.02
C PHE A 155 -17.80 6.13 3.93
N ASN A 156 -17.89 5.17 4.84
CA ASN A 156 -18.99 4.20 4.89
C ASN A 156 -20.15 4.67 5.79
N ASN A 157 -20.20 5.95 6.18
CA ASN A 157 -21.21 6.51 7.07
C ASN A 157 -21.36 5.73 8.39
N ARG A 158 -20.26 5.24 8.95
CA ARG A 158 -20.20 4.55 10.23
C ARG A 158 -19.73 5.50 11.32
N ARG A 159 -20.23 5.28 12.56
CA ARG A 159 -19.73 6.00 13.72
C ARG A 159 -18.26 5.70 13.95
N GLU A 160 -17.53 6.71 14.42
CA GLU A 160 -16.14 6.54 14.83
C GLU A 160 -16.07 5.52 15.99
N GLY A 161 -15.13 4.58 15.87
CA GLY A 161 -14.93 3.51 16.85
C GLY A 161 -13.67 2.68 16.54
N PRO A 162 -13.30 1.76 17.42
CA PRO A 162 -12.14 0.91 17.19
C PRO A 162 -12.38 -0.04 16.01
N ILE A 163 -11.37 -0.18 15.15
CA ILE A 163 -11.35 -1.18 14.10
C ILE A 163 -10.41 -2.29 14.56
N LEU A 164 -10.94 -3.51 14.67
CA LEU A 164 -10.17 -4.68 15.06
C LEU A 164 -9.72 -5.44 13.81
N GLU A 165 -8.42 -5.64 13.66
CA GLU A 165 -7.82 -6.55 12.67
C GLU A 165 -7.34 -7.82 13.38
N VAL A 166 -7.69 -8.99 12.82
CA VAL A 166 -7.14 -10.26 13.30
C VAL A 166 -5.73 -10.41 12.74
N MET A 167 -4.75 -10.47 13.63
CA MET A 167 -3.37 -10.78 13.24
C MET A 167 -3.21 -12.31 13.10
N ARG A 168 -2.75 -12.78 11.94
CA ARG A 168 -2.53 -14.22 11.67
C ARG A 168 -1.52 -14.91 12.63
N GLY A 169 -0.68 -14.15 13.32
CA GLY A 169 0.36 -14.69 14.20
C GLY A 169 -0.12 -15.34 15.52
N PHE A 170 -1.41 -15.31 15.83
CA PHE A 170 -1.95 -15.90 17.07
C PHE A 170 -2.45 -17.35 16.91
N LEU A 171 -2.44 -17.92 15.72
CA LEU A 171 -2.98 -19.27 15.47
C LEU A 171 -1.92 -20.33 15.16
N GLU A 172 -0.64 -20.00 15.23
CA GLU A 172 0.47 -20.94 15.05
C GLU A 172 1.33 -20.99 16.33
N ASN A 173 0.82 -21.70 17.35
CA ASN A 173 1.58 -22.30 18.43
C ASN A 173 1.28 -23.79 18.49
#